data_64fed839035f971a90d9614f66c3071a
#
_entry.id   64fed839035f971a90d9614f66c3071a
#
_cell.length_a   1.000
_cell.length_b   1.000
_cell.length_c   1.000
_cell.angle_alpha   90.00
_cell.angle_beta   90.00
_cell.angle_gamma   90.00
#
_symmetry.space_group_name_H-M   'P 1'
#
loop_
_entity.id
_entity.type
_entity.pdbx_description
1 polymer ?
#
loop_
_entity_poly.entity_id
_entity_poly.type
_entity_poly.pdbx_seq_one_letter_code
_entity_poly.pdbx_strand_id
1 'polypeptide(L)'
;SFSTKKFVELLYDYSTAPNGYYREIHRDSDSRTLVFLIYLNELCEGGSGGELNLYKYNKTNDKIPSQPKKEDCSLIKSIPPKTGTLVAFLNSHDSLHSVSKMENHSNLRHFLYGSFTLLGKKNTFLDKSDGKLKTNFNIFE
;
A
#
# COMPACT_ATOMS: atom_id res chain seq x y z
N SER A 1 18.18 -8.69 32.78
CA SER A 1 17.70 -8.78 31.39
C SER A 1 17.03 -7.46 31.05
N PHE A 2 17.68 -6.67 30.20
CA PHE A 2 17.09 -5.42 29.69
C PHE A 2 15.97 -5.79 28.72
N SER A 3 14.72 -5.66 29.14
CA SER A 3 13.56 -5.70 28.25
C SER A 3 13.63 -4.47 27.36
N THR A 4 14.09 -4.63 26.13
CA THR A 4 13.98 -3.60 25.10
C THR A 4 12.50 -3.46 24.74
N LYS A 5 11.82 -2.49 25.38
CA LYS A 5 10.47 -2.11 25.00
C LYS A 5 10.51 -1.69 23.52
N LYS A 6 9.86 -2.47 22.66
CA LYS A 6 9.67 -2.10 21.26
C LYS A 6 8.52 -1.10 21.23
N PHE A 7 8.83 0.13 20.86
CA PHE A 7 7.79 1.15 20.65
C PHE A 7 7.27 1.02 19.24
N VAL A 8 5.96 0.91 19.11
CA VAL A 8 5.23 0.96 17.84
C VAL A 8 4.50 2.29 17.82
N GLU A 9 4.73 3.06 16.78
CA GLU A 9 4.03 4.30 16.52
C GLU A 9 2.95 4.06 15.48
N LEU A 10 1.73 4.51 15.76
CA LEU A 10 0.63 4.58 14.80
C LEU A 10 0.60 5.99 14.21
N LEU A 11 0.86 6.08 12.91
CA LEU A 11 0.73 7.29 12.13
C LEU A 11 -0.47 7.15 11.20
N TYR A 12 -1.30 8.18 11.12
CA TYR A 12 -2.39 8.21 10.15
C TYR A 12 -2.72 9.63 9.73
N ASP A 13 -3.15 9.77 8.48
CA ASP A 13 -3.56 11.01 7.87
C ASP A 13 -4.93 10.88 7.22
N TYR A 14 -5.79 11.88 7.41
CA TYR A 14 -6.96 12.06 6.58
C TYR A 14 -6.53 12.71 5.27
N SER A 15 -6.82 12.05 4.16
CA SER A 15 -6.37 12.45 2.84
C SER A 15 -7.53 12.61 1.86
N THR A 16 -7.34 13.51 0.91
CA THR A 16 -8.27 13.70 -0.21
C THR A 16 -7.52 13.57 -1.53
N ALA A 17 -8.17 13.01 -2.53
CA ALA A 17 -7.61 12.87 -3.87
C ALA A 17 -8.59 13.42 -4.92
N PRO A 18 -8.18 14.43 -5.72
CA PRO A 18 -8.97 14.97 -6.83
C PRO A 18 -8.77 14.15 -8.12
N ASN A 19 -9.54 14.52 -9.16
CA ASN A 19 -9.23 14.06 -10.51
C ASN A 19 -7.79 14.36 -10.88
N GLY A 20 -7.16 13.44 -11.62
CA GLY A 20 -5.77 13.47 -11.96
C GLY A 20 -4.84 12.84 -10.91
N TYR A 21 -5.33 12.56 -9.69
CA TYR A 21 -4.54 11.87 -8.69
C TYR A 21 -4.22 10.44 -9.14
N TYR A 22 -2.96 10.04 -8.98
CA TYR A 22 -2.47 8.68 -9.20
C TYR A 22 -1.20 8.43 -8.38
N ARG A 23 -0.82 7.18 -8.26
CA ARG A 23 0.47 6.76 -7.71
C ARG A 23 1.06 5.69 -8.62
N GLU A 24 2.30 5.88 -9.04
CA GLU A 24 3.06 4.86 -9.77
C GLU A 24 3.30 3.63 -8.90
N ILE A 25 3.70 2.51 -9.52
CA ILE A 25 4.03 1.29 -8.78
C ILE A 25 5.20 1.59 -7.85
N HIS A 26 4.98 1.36 -6.56
CA HIS A 26 5.97 1.59 -5.53
C HIS A 26 5.78 0.65 -4.35
N ARG A 27 6.77 0.63 -3.50
CA ARG A 27 6.73 0.09 -2.15
C ARG A 27 6.85 1.25 -1.17
N ASP A 28 6.16 1.16 -0.06
CA ASP A 28 6.27 2.15 1.02
C ASP A 28 7.66 2.16 1.68
N SER A 29 7.92 3.23 2.45
CA SER A 29 9.18 3.40 3.19
C SER A 29 9.46 2.20 4.11
N ASP A 30 10.71 1.78 4.18
CA ASP A 30 11.19 0.66 5.00
C ASP A 30 10.95 0.83 6.50
N SER A 31 10.64 2.05 6.95
CA SER A 31 10.27 2.32 8.35
C SER A 31 8.86 1.83 8.72
N ARG A 32 7.98 1.62 7.74
CA ARG A 32 6.61 1.16 7.95
C ARG A 32 6.58 -0.35 8.03
N THR A 33 5.83 -0.89 8.99
CA THR A 33 5.68 -2.34 9.20
C THR A 33 4.38 -2.86 8.63
N LEU A 34 3.27 -2.20 8.97
CA LEU A 34 1.94 -2.48 8.45
C LEU A 34 1.38 -1.18 7.91
N VAL A 35 0.82 -1.24 6.72
CA VAL A 35 0.15 -0.11 6.06
C VAL A 35 -1.33 -0.41 5.95
N PHE A 36 -2.18 0.60 6.12
CA PHE A 36 -3.61 0.46 5.93
C PHE A 36 -4.22 1.68 5.24
N LEU A 37 -5.30 1.43 4.50
CA LEU A 37 -6.17 2.45 3.91
C LEU A 37 -7.61 2.14 4.29
N ILE A 38 -8.39 3.18 4.60
CA ILE A 38 -9.83 3.09 4.81
C ILE A 38 -10.49 4.10 3.89
N TYR A 39 -11.35 3.62 2.99
CA TYR A 39 -12.11 4.48 2.09
C TYR A 39 -13.35 5.00 2.79
N LEU A 40 -13.55 6.33 2.76
CA LEU A 40 -14.57 7.01 3.57
C LEU A 40 -15.79 7.46 2.77
N ASN A 41 -15.72 7.46 1.43
CA ASN A 41 -16.84 7.83 0.58
C ASN A 41 -16.84 7.03 -0.73
N GLU A 42 -18.01 6.93 -1.34
CA GLU A 42 -18.17 6.46 -2.71
C GLU A 42 -17.66 7.51 -3.70
N LEU A 43 -17.08 7.05 -4.80
CA LEU A 43 -16.83 7.89 -5.97
C LEU A 43 -18.09 7.94 -6.83
N CYS A 44 -18.37 9.11 -7.41
CA CYS A 44 -19.56 9.30 -8.23
C CYS A 44 -19.53 8.41 -9.48
N GLU A 45 -20.71 7.99 -9.91
CA GLU A 45 -20.88 7.27 -11.17
C GLU A 45 -20.36 8.09 -12.36
N GLY A 46 -19.88 7.40 -13.40
CA GLY A 46 -19.37 8.00 -14.62
C GLY A 46 -17.88 8.36 -14.60
N GLY A 47 -17.22 8.32 -13.44
CA GLY A 47 -15.78 8.45 -13.34
C GLY A 47 -15.06 7.09 -13.46
N SER A 48 -13.73 7.14 -13.54
CA SER A 48 -12.86 5.96 -13.60
C SER A 48 -11.59 6.16 -12.77
N GLY A 49 -10.93 5.06 -12.44
CA GLY A 49 -9.68 5.10 -11.68
C GLY A 49 -9.88 5.20 -10.16
N GLY A 50 -8.78 5.37 -9.45
CA GLY A 50 -8.76 5.41 -7.99
C GLY A 50 -8.59 4.05 -7.33
N GLU A 51 -8.56 2.95 -8.09
CA GLU A 51 -8.33 1.60 -7.57
C GLU A 51 -6.93 1.49 -6.98
N LEU A 52 -6.84 0.79 -5.85
CA LEU A 52 -5.56 0.30 -5.33
C LEU A 52 -5.21 -1.00 -6.06
N ASN A 53 -4.11 -0.97 -6.79
CA ASN A 53 -3.62 -2.10 -7.56
C ASN A 53 -2.44 -2.76 -6.85
N LEU A 54 -2.45 -4.08 -6.75
CA LEU A 54 -1.42 -4.89 -6.13
C LEU A 54 -0.66 -5.67 -7.21
N TYR A 55 0.67 -5.74 -7.07
CA TYR A 55 1.53 -6.30 -8.11
C TYR A 55 2.48 -7.36 -7.60
N LYS A 56 2.86 -8.25 -8.51
CA LYS A 56 3.98 -9.18 -8.37
C LYS A 56 5.13 -8.70 -9.27
N TYR A 57 6.35 -8.73 -8.74
CA TYR A 57 7.55 -8.52 -9.54
C TYR A 57 7.92 -9.80 -10.29
N ASN A 58 8.22 -9.69 -11.59
CA ASN A 58 8.39 -10.84 -12.48
C ASN A 58 9.82 -11.36 -12.58
N LYS A 59 10.82 -10.54 -12.22
CA LYS A 59 12.23 -10.94 -12.30
C LYS A 59 12.64 -11.71 -11.04
N THR A 60 13.24 -12.87 -11.21
CA THR A 60 13.49 -13.82 -10.12
C THR A 60 14.82 -13.64 -9.40
N ASN A 61 15.81 -13.03 -10.05
CA ASN A 61 17.19 -12.96 -9.54
C ASN A 61 17.64 -11.54 -9.16
N ASP A 62 16.76 -10.55 -9.30
CA ASP A 62 17.08 -9.17 -9.03
C ASP A 62 16.51 -8.71 -7.70
N LYS A 63 17.23 -7.82 -7.01
CA LYS A 63 16.68 -7.09 -5.89
C LYS A 63 15.49 -6.24 -6.39
N ILE A 64 14.32 -6.42 -5.78
CA ILE A 64 13.12 -5.67 -6.14
C ILE A 64 13.35 -4.17 -5.86
N PRO A 65 13.29 -3.30 -6.87
CA PRO A 65 13.37 -1.86 -6.66
C PRO A 65 12.17 -1.33 -5.85
N SER A 66 12.35 -0.24 -5.12
CA SER A 66 11.23 0.41 -4.42
C SER A 66 10.21 1.04 -5.39
N GLN A 67 10.64 1.35 -6.61
CA GLN A 67 9.83 1.85 -7.72
C GLN A 67 10.19 1.09 -8.99
N PRO A 68 9.64 -0.11 -9.21
CA PRO A 68 9.92 -0.90 -10.40
C PRO A 68 9.19 -0.33 -11.61
N LYS A 69 9.68 -0.66 -12.80
CA LYS A 69 8.98 -0.35 -14.04
C LYS A 69 7.74 -1.22 -14.19
N LYS A 70 6.71 -0.68 -14.83
CA LYS A 70 5.43 -1.37 -15.06
C LYS A 70 5.59 -2.68 -15.84
N GLU A 71 6.46 -2.71 -16.83
CA GLU A 71 6.77 -3.90 -17.64
C GLU A 71 7.39 -5.05 -16.82
N ASP A 72 8.01 -4.74 -15.68
CA ASP A 72 8.61 -5.72 -14.79
C ASP A 72 7.62 -6.29 -13.76
N CYS A 73 6.35 -5.85 -13.81
CA CYS A 73 5.33 -6.20 -12.83
C CYS A 73 4.09 -6.78 -13.48
N SER A 74 3.46 -7.73 -12.81
CA SER A 74 2.14 -8.25 -13.16
C SER A 74 1.10 -7.86 -12.12
N LEU A 75 -0.05 -7.37 -12.57
CA LEU A 75 -1.18 -7.05 -11.71
C LEU A 75 -1.73 -8.34 -11.08
N ILE A 76 -1.84 -8.37 -9.76
CA ILE A 76 -2.45 -9.48 -9.00
C ILE A 76 -3.92 -9.17 -8.74
N LYS A 77 -4.21 -7.96 -8.26
CA LYS A 77 -5.55 -7.56 -7.83
C LYS A 77 -5.73 -6.05 -7.96
N SER A 78 -6.94 -5.67 -8.30
CA SER A 78 -7.41 -4.28 -8.29
C SER A 78 -8.55 -4.16 -7.27
N ILE A 79 -8.45 -3.20 -6.37
CA ILE A 79 -9.37 -2.99 -5.26
C ILE A 79 -10.04 -1.63 -5.48
N PRO A 80 -11.36 -1.62 -5.76
CA PRO A 80 -12.09 -0.37 -5.96
C PRO A 80 -12.20 0.42 -4.64
N PRO A 81 -12.20 1.76 -4.70
CA PRO A 81 -12.32 2.62 -3.52
C PRO A 81 -13.77 2.75 -3.04
N LYS A 82 -14.32 1.66 -2.49
CA LYS A 82 -15.68 1.64 -1.92
C LYS A 82 -15.68 2.09 -0.47
N THR A 83 -16.68 2.86 -0.07
CA THR A 83 -16.90 3.27 1.32
C THR A 83 -16.88 2.09 2.27
N GLY A 84 -16.17 2.25 3.39
CA GLY A 84 -16.08 1.23 4.43
C GLY A 84 -15.05 0.12 4.15
N THR A 85 -14.44 0.08 2.96
CA THR A 85 -13.40 -0.90 2.68
C THR A 85 -12.11 -0.53 3.43
N LEU A 86 -11.64 -1.45 4.24
CA LEU A 86 -10.30 -1.44 4.86
C LEU A 86 -9.37 -2.35 4.05
N VAL A 87 -8.26 -1.79 3.59
CA VAL A 87 -7.14 -2.56 3.06
C VAL A 87 -5.96 -2.45 4.01
N ALA A 88 -5.41 -3.57 4.44
CA ALA A 88 -4.21 -3.60 5.27
C ALA A 88 -3.23 -4.66 4.77
N PHE A 89 -1.94 -4.33 4.78
CA PHE A 89 -0.89 -5.26 4.35
C PHE A 89 0.41 -5.01 5.11
N LEU A 90 1.20 -6.07 5.25
CA LEU A 90 2.56 -5.95 5.76
C LEU A 90 3.45 -5.31 4.68
N ASN A 91 4.19 -4.30 5.07
CA ASN A 91 5.14 -3.64 4.18
C ASN A 91 6.42 -4.47 4.09
N SER A 92 6.53 -5.27 3.04
CA SER A 92 7.68 -6.09 2.69
C SER A 92 8.32 -5.59 1.39
N HIS A 93 9.47 -6.13 1.01
CA HIS A 93 10.18 -5.70 -0.21
C HIS A 93 9.42 -6.04 -1.50
N ASP A 94 8.41 -6.90 -1.44
CA ASP A 94 7.53 -7.30 -2.55
C ASP A 94 6.10 -6.75 -2.47
N SER A 95 5.79 -5.89 -1.48
CA SER A 95 4.47 -5.27 -1.32
C SER A 95 4.23 -4.11 -2.30
N LEU A 96 4.39 -4.40 -3.60
CA LEU A 96 4.27 -3.41 -4.66
C LEU A 96 2.82 -3.06 -4.92
N HIS A 97 2.52 -1.77 -4.95
CA HIS A 97 1.17 -1.27 -5.20
C HIS A 97 1.17 0.07 -5.94
N SER A 98 0.04 0.40 -6.52
CA SER A 98 -0.19 1.68 -7.21
C SER A 98 -1.61 2.17 -7.00
N VAL A 99 -1.90 3.41 -7.41
CA VAL A 99 -3.28 3.92 -7.52
C VAL A 99 -3.53 4.33 -8.95
N SER A 100 -4.59 3.80 -9.57
CA SER A 100 -5.01 4.19 -10.92
C SER A 100 -5.39 5.66 -10.96
N LYS A 101 -5.07 6.32 -12.07
CA LYS A 101 -5.39 7.73 -12.27
C LYS A 101 -6.90 7.95 -12.21
N MET A 102 -7.32 8.86 -11.35
CA MET A 102 -8.72 9.26 -11.20
C MET A 102 -9.12 10.22 -12.31
N GLU A 103 -10.23 9.94 -13.00
CA GLU A 103 -10.71 10.74 -14.12
C GLU A 103 -12.24 10.86 -14.09
N ASN A 104 -12.73 12.06 -14.38
CA ASN A 104 -14.16 12.38 -14.55
C ASN A 104 -15.05 12.13 -13.32
N HIS A 105 -14.48 12.10 -12.12
CA HIS A 105 -15.29 12.10 -10.89
C HIS A 105 -15.76 13.51 -10.55
N SER A 106 -17.01 13.66 -10.12
CA SER A 106 -17.57 14.94 -9.67
C SER A 106 -17.24 15.25 -8.21
N ASN A 107 -16.73 14.26 -7.46
CA ASN A 107 -16.34 14.41 -6.06
C ASN A 107 -14.89 13.98 -5.79
N LEU A 108 -14.36 14.39 -4.64
CA LEU A 108 -13.08 13.95 -4.15
C LEU A 108 -13.17 12.54 -3.56
N ARG A 109 -12.11 11.76 -3.68
CA ARG A 109 -11.92 10.56 -2.88
C ARG A 109 -11.41 10.96 -1.50
N HIS A 110 -12.09 10.50 -0.44
CA HIS A 110 -11.71 10.69 0.95
C HIS A 110 -11.25 9.36 1.55
N PHE A 111 -10.12 9.36 2.22
CA PHE A 111 -9.58 8.14 2.83
C PHE A 111 -8.69 8.46 4.03
N LEU A 112 -8.61 7.51 4.96
CA LEU A 112 -7.56 7.45 5.95
C LEU A 112 -6.43 6.58 5.40
N TYR A 113 -5.22 7.09 5.46
CA TYR A 113 -4.01 6.35 5.17
C TYR A 113 -3.15 6.31 6.42
N GLY A 114 -2.69 5.13 6.79
CA GLY A 114 -1.91 5.01 8.00
C GLY A 114 -0.92 3.86 7.98
N SER A 115 -0.04 3.86 8.99
CA SER A 115 0.94 2.81 9.18
C SER A 115 1.32 2.62 10.63
N PHE A 116 1.67 1.39 10.97
CA PHE A 116 2.39 1.06 12.18
C PHE A 116 3.89 1.06 11.88
N THR A 117 4.66 1.81 12.66
CA THR A 117 6.10 1.99 12.47
C THR A 117 6.83 1.55 13.73
N LEU A 118 7.89 0.76 13.57
CA LEU A 118 8.77 0.40 14.68
C LEU A 118 9.82 1.50 14.87
N LEU A 119 9.77 2.19 16.01
CA LEU A 119 10.75 3.21 16.36
C LEU A 119 12.10 2.57 16.70
N GLY A 120 13.18 3.12 16.13
CA GLY A 120 14.56 2.78 16.48
C GLY A 120 15.13 1.52 15.84
N LYS A 121 14.43 0.86 14.91
CA LYS A 121 14.97 -0.27 14.13
C LYS A 121 14.51 -0.22 12.69
N LYS A 122 15.41 -0.64 11.76
CA LYS A 122 15.00 -1.05 10.44
C LYS A 122 13.92 -2.11 10.56
N ASN A 123 12.92 -2.07 9.68
CA ASN A 123 11.83 -3.03 9.67
C ASN A 123 12.38 -4.46 9.62
N THR A 124 12.24 -5.20 10.72
CA THR A 124 12.78 -6.57 10.83
C THR A 124 12.11 -7.56 9.90
N PHE A 125 10.95 -7.20 9.30
CA PHE A 125 10.29 -8.01 8.28
C PHE A 125 11.00 -7.96 6.92
N LEU A 126 11.73 -6.88 6.64
CA LEU A 126 12.51 -6.74 5.41
C LEU A 126 13.87 -7.45 5.48
N ASP A 127 14.44 -7.61 6.69
CA ASP A 127 15.76 -8.25 6.88
C ASP A 127 15.69 -9.80 6.84
N LYS A 128 14.49 -10.38 6.88
CA LYS A 128 14.29 -11.83 6.74
C LYS A 128 14.00 -12.22 5.29
N SER A 129 14.85 -11.81 4.38
CA SER A 129 14.71 -12.07 2.93
C SER A 129 15.25 -13.44 2.52
N ASP A 130 14.94 -14.49 3.26
CA ASP A 130 15.17 -15.87 2.81
C ASP A 130 14.03 -16.38 1.91
N GLY A 131 13.35 -15.48 1.23
CA GLY A 131 12.41 -15.78 0.14
C GLY A 131 11.10 -16.46 0.54
N LYS A 132 10.80 -16.55 1.84
CA LYS A 132 9.66 -17.33 2.34
C LYS A 132 8.50 -16.52 2.93
N LEU A 133 8.62 -15.22 3.11
CA LEU A 133 7.49 -14.38 3.50
C LEU A 133 6.64 -14.07 2.28
N LYS A 134 5.59 -14.87 2.10
CA LYS A 134 4.53 -14.53 1.15
C LYS A 134 3.82 -13.28 1.67
N THR A 135 3.75 -12.25 0.85
CA THR A 135 2.93 -11.06 1.13
C THR A 135 1.48 -11.51 1.16
N ASN A 136 0.89 -11.56 2.33
CA ASN A 136 -0.53 -11.82 2.48
C ASN A 136 -1.24 -10.46 2.52
N PHE A 137 -1.86 -10.08 1.41
CA PHE A 137 -2.80 -8.98 1.40
C PHE A 137 -4.10 -9.46 2.04
N ASN A 138 -4.48 -8.85 3.16
CA ASN A 138 -5.75 -9.09 3.80
C ASN A 138 -6.70 -7.95 3.46
N ILE A 139 -7.83 -8.28 2.86
CA ILE A 139 -8.91 -7.35 2.56
C ILE A 139 -10.06 -7.74 3.46
N PHE A 140 -10.50 -6.79 4.28
CA PHE A 140 -11.68 -6.93 5.12
C PHE A 140 -12.76 -6.05 4.49
N GLU A 141 -13.83 -6.67 4.02
CA GLU A 141 -15.03 -6.01 3.50
C GLU A 141 -16.07 -5.86 4.61
#